data_bda545a22a891ea9f66190894a64a8b4
#
_entry.id   bda545a22a891ea9f66190894a64a8b4
#
_cell.length_a   1.000
_cell.length_b   1.000
_cell.length_c   1.000
_cell.angle_alpha   90.00
_cell.angle_beta   90.00
_cell.angle_gamma   90.00
#
_symmetry.space_group_name_H-M   'P 1'
#
loop_
_entity.id
_entity.type
_entity.pdbx_description
1 polymer ?
#
loop_
_entity_poly.entity_id
_entity_poly.type
_entity_poly.pdbx_seq_one_letter_code
_entity_poly.pdbx_strand_id
1 'polypeptide(L)'
;MLFALVLCALTAFAQDNDKILNRQYVDQKKIHFGFSVGTNFQDIHIVNNGFQTEDGETWFADVPQHSPGFCVNVLADLRLAKNFNLRFSPGMYFGNKVVKYINSSAPDEVTDPLRRNQSQNIKSTYIVLSLDLKISANRYHNVRPYFTGGVMGVFDVAKDRTEQLRLANGDAMLTVGMGCDIYLPFFKLCPELKFCFGLKNVLQKNRPDLEDNPEMMRFTQSVDKVTNNMVVLTFYFE
;
A
#
# COMPACT_ATOMS: atom_id res chain seq x y z
N MET A 1 21.64 0.95 -12.57
CA MET A 1 22.50 1.92 -11.84
C MET A 1 22.11 2.06 -10.36
N LEU A 2 20.85 2.17 -10.00
CA LEU A 2 20.43 2.34 -8.58
C LEU A 2 20.86 1.15 -7.68
N PHE A 3 20.76 -0.07 -8.17
CA PHE A 3 21.13 -1.30 -7.44
C PHE A 3 22.64 -1.39 -7.13
N ALA A 4 23.48 -0.87 -8.03
CA ALA A 4 24.94 -0.82 -7.84
C ALA A 4 25.32 0.22 -6.76
N LEU A 5 24.59 1.34 -6.68
CA LEU A 5 24.81 2.36 -5.65
C LEU A 5 24.44 1.85 -4.24
N VAL A 6 23.39 1.06 -4.12
CA VAL A 6 23.00 0.42 -2.84
C VAL A 6 24.02 -0.63 -2.42
N LEU A 7 24.56 -1.41 -3.37
CA LEU A 7 25.64 -2.39 -3.08
C LEU A 7 26.94 -1.70 -2.62
N CYS A 8 27.34 -0.59 -3.26
CA CYS A 8 28.51 0.19 -2.84
C CYS A 8 28.33 0.84 -1.47
N ALA A 9 27.11 1.26 -1.10
CA ALA A 9 26.82 1.78 0.22
C ALA A 9 26.99 0.71 1.32
N LEU A 10 26.69 -0.55 1.01
CA LEU A 10 26.85 -1.66 1.97
C LEU A 10 28.33 -2.00 2.26
N THR A 11 29.22 -1.79 1.30
CA THR A 11 30.68 -2.05 1.47
C THR A 11 31.39 -0.94 2.25
N ALA A 12 30.87 0.28 2.30
CA ALA A 12 31.44 1.38 3.05
C ALA A 12 31.36 1.18 4.58
N PHE A 13 30.56 0.26 5.07
CA PHE A 13 30.44 -0.09 6.50
C PHE A 13 31.41 -1.19 6.97
N ALA A 14 32.32 -1.67 6.11
CA ALA A 14 33.21 -2.78 6.41
C ALA A 14 34.56 -2.38 7.06
N GLN A 15 34.69 -1.15 7.56
CA GLN A 15 35.88 -0.77 8.34
C GLN A 15 35.71 -1.24 9.79
N ASP A 16 36.56 -2.18 10.16
CA ASP A 16 36.65 -2.83 11.46
C ASP A 16 37.30 -1.87 12.47
N ASN A 17 36.52 -0.94 13.01
CA ASN A 17 36.82 -0.23 14.24
C ASN A 17 35.91 -0.79 15.33
N ASP A 18 36.40 -0.94 16.56
CA ASP A 18 35.65 -1.31 17.76
C ASP A 18 34.38 -0.45 17.87
N LYS A 19 33.30 -0.94 17.24
CA LYS A 19 32.05 -0.17 17.09
C LYS A 19 31.36 -0.14 18.43
N ILE A 20 31.28 1.04 19.03
CA ILE A 20 30.50 1.29 20.24
C ILE A 20 29.07 0.81 19.98
N LEU A 21 28.58 -0.10 20.82
CA LEU A 21 27.21 -0.58 20.78
C LEU A 21 26.26 0.52 21.28
N ASN A 22 25.54 1.14 20.37
CA ASN A 22 24.53 2.15 20.71
C ASN A 22 23.33 1.49 21.39
N ARG A 23 22.78 2.11 22.46
CA ARG A 23 21.53 1.67 23.11
C ARG A 23 21.50 0.17 23.45
N GLN A 24 22.47 -0.33 24.16
CA GLN A 24 22.71 -1.77 24.45
C GLN A 24 21.49 -2.49 25.04
N TYR A 25 20.70 -1.82 25.91
CA TYR A 25 19.59 -2.41 26.65
C TYR A 25 18.21 -2.12 26.02
N VAL A 26 18.15 -1.42 24.89
CA VAL A 26 16.86 -1.03 24.30
C VAL A 26 16.01 -2.25 23.95
N ASP A 27 16.62 -3.31 23.39
CA ASP A 27 15.89 -4.52 22.99
C ASP A 27 15.38 -5.35 24.19
N GLN A 28 15.75 -5.02 25.42
CA GLN A 28 15.26 -5.70 26.62
C GLN A 28 13.96 -5.11 27.15
N LYS A 29 13.59 -3.91 26.73
CA LYS A 29 12.34 -3.29 27.11
C LYS A 29 11.15 -4.10 26.58
N LYS A 30 10.10 -4.24 27.40
CA LYS A 30 8.90 -4.99 27.02
C LYS A 30 8.07 -4.28 25.97
N ILE A 31 7.99 -2.95 26.02
CA ILE A 31 7.19 -2.12 25.12
C ILE A 31 8.06 -1.00 24.57
N HIS A 32 7.94 -0.75 23.27
CA HIS A 32 8.52 0.38 22.57
C HIS A 32 7.41 1.19 21.94
N PHE A 33 7.56 2.49 21.96
CA PHE A 33 6.70 3.42 21.25
C PHE A 33 7.51 4.20 20.24
N GLY A 34 6.88 4.59 19.17
CA GLY A 34 7.49 5.36 18.12
C GLY A 34 6.46 5.91 17.15
N PHE A 35 6.95 6.49 16.11
CA PHE A 35 6.15 6.92 14.96
C PHE A 35 6.85 6.54 13.67
N SER A 36 6.13 6.60 12.58
CA SER A 36 6.73 6.38 11.27
C SER A 36 6.15 7.32 10.23
N VAL A 37 7.00 7.59 9.26
CA VAL A 37 6.64 8.31 8.04
C VAL A 37 7.11 7.50 6.85
N GLY A 38 6.39 7.60 5.75
CA GLY A 38 6.76 6.83 4.56
C GLY A 38 5.99 7.22 3.32
N THR A 39 6.27 6.49 2.26
CA THR A 39 5.56 6.58 0.99
C THR A 39 4.84 5.28 0.72
N ASN A 40 3.66 5.36 0.10
CA ASN A 40 2.89 4.20 -0.32
C ASN A 40 2.59 4.31 -1.81
N PHE A 41 2.57 3.15 -2.46
CA PHE A 41 2.16 2.98 -3.85
C PHE A 41 0.92 2.10 -3.83
N GLN A 42 -0.24 2.72 -4.05
CA GLN A 42 -1.51 2.04 -4.06
C GLN A 42 -1.80 1.55 -5.47
N ASP A 43 -2.13 0.28 -5.59
CA ASP A 43 -2.50 -0.37 -6.83
C ASP A 43 -3.87 -1.03 -6.71
N ILE A 44 -4.57 -1.13 -7.84
CA ILE A 44 -5.84 -1.82 -7.93
C ILE A 44 -5.72 -2.89 -9.01
N HIS A 45 -5.91 -4.13 -8.63
CA HIS A 45 -6.02 -5.21 -9.59
C HIS A 45 -7.47 -5.37 -10.02
N ILE A 46 -7.76 -5.07 -11.29
CA ILE A 46 -9.08 -5.10 -11.90
C ILE A 46 -9.21 -6.35 -12.76
N VAL A 47 -10.25 -7.13 -12.53
CA VAL A 47 -10.64 -8.25 -13.40
C VAL A 47 -11.84 -7.81 -14.22
N ASN A 48 -11.64 -7.62 -15.52
CA ASN A 48 -12.69 -7.26 -16.46
C ASN A 48 -13.49 -8.52 -16.86
N ASN A 49 -14.81 -8.37 -17.05
CA ASN A 49 -15.70 -9.48 -17.42
C ASN A 49 -16.03 -9.53 -18.92
N GLY A 50 -15.54 -8.55 -19.71
CA GLY A 50 -15.82 -8.45 -21.14
C GLY A 50 -17.28 -8.11 -21.47
N PHE A 51 -17.97 -7.43 -20.56
CA PHE A 51 -19.36 -7.00 -20.76
C PHE A 51 -19.48 -6.12 -22.00
N GLN A 52 -20.45 -6.46 -22.85
CA GLN A 52 -20.79 -5.73 -24.08
C GLN A 52 -22.06 -4.91 -23.81
N THR A 53 -22.03 -3.62 -24.09
CA THR A 53 -23.20 -2.76 -23.97
C THR A 53 -24.24 -3.07 -25.07
N GLU A 54 -25.48 -2.59 -24.93
CA GLU A 54 -26.54 -2.73 -25.92
C GLU A 54 -26.12 -2.13 -27.28
N ASP A 55 -25.26 -1.11 -27.27
CA ASP A 55 -24.69 -0.48 -28.47
C ASP A 55 -23.54 -1.28 -29.09
N GLY A 56 -23.17 -2.45 -28.52
CA GLY A 56 -22.10 -3.32 -28.99
C GLY A 56 -20.69 -2.86 -28.56
N GLU A 57 -20.57 -1.88 -27.68
CA GLU A 57 -19.30 -1.39 -27.17
C GLU A 57 -18.75 -2.29 -26.04
N THR A 58 -17.45 -2.56 -26.07
CA THR A 58 -16.73 -3.29 -25.01
C THR A 58 -15.73 -2.38 -24.35
N TRP A 59 -15.90 -2.19 -23.04
CA TRP A 59 -15.07 -1.32 -22.23
C TRP A 59 -14.15 -2.12 -21.30
N PHE A 60 -12.88 -1.74 -21.25
CA PHE A 60 -11.88 -2.30 -20.35
C PHE A 60 -11.37 -1.23 -19.40
N ALA A 61 -11.35 -1.57 -18.11
CA ALA A 61 -10.74 -0.74 -17.09
C ALA A 61 -9.29 -1.18 -16.84
N ASP A 62 -8.36 -0.22 -16.80
CA ASP A 62 -6.94 -0.43 -16.51
C ASP A 62 -6.42 0.64 -15.57
N VAL A 63 -5.34 0.35 -14.84
CA VAL A 63 -4.66 1.28 -13.94
C VAL A 63 -3.27 1.60 -14.48
N PRO A 64 -3.16 2.60 -15.39
CA PRO A 64 -1.92 2.84 -16.10
C PRO A 64 -0.86 3.60 -15.29
N GLN A 65 -1.21 4.17 -14.13
CA GLN A 65 -0.30 5.04 -13.40
C GLN A 65 -0.37 4.82 -11.90
N HIS A 66 0.79 4.44 -11.33
CA HIS A 66 1.00 4.38 -9.90
C HIS A 66 1.47 5.75 -9.40
N SER A 67 0.66 6.42 -8.61
CA SER A 67 1.02 7.69 -7.99
C SER A 67 1.56 7.44 -6.58
N PRO A 68 2.74 7.99 -6.22
CA PRO A 68 3.23 7.88 -4.85
C PRO A 68 2.30 8.62 -3.90
N GLY A 69 1.96 7.96 -2.82
CA GLY A 69 1.23 8.50 -1.70
C GLY A 69 2.14 8.72 -0.50
N PHE A 70 1.57 9.26 0.57
CA PHE A 70 2.25 9.53 1.82
C PHE A 70 1.55 8.77 2.96
N CYS A 71 2.31 8.29 3.95
CA CYS A 71 1.75 7.64 5.12
C CYS A 71 2.43 8.07 6.41
N VAL A 72 1.62 8.13 7.47
CA VAL A 72 2.08 8.42 8.84
C VAL A 72 1.42 7.41 9.77
N ASN A 73 2.21 6.79 10.65
CA ASN A 73 1.70 5.87 11.65
C ASN A 73 2.29 6.17 13.03
N VAL A 74 1.55 5.79 14.06
CA VAL A 74 2.06 5.64 15.41
C VAL A 74 2.41 4.16 15.60
N LEU A 75 3.39 3.87 16.44
CA LEU A 75 3.91 2.53 16.65
C LEU A 75 3.85 2.16 18.12
N ALA A 76 3.35 0.98 18.39
CA ALA A 76 3.50 0.27 19.65
C ALA A 76 4.04 -1.14 19.35
N ASP A 77 5.23 -1.44 19.83
CA ASP A 77 5.93 -2.70 19.61
C ASP A 77 6.09 -3.44 20.94
N LEU A 78 5.43 -4.58 21.08
CA LEU A 78 5.42 -5.42 22.28
C LEU A 78 6.37 -6.61 22.07
N ARG A 79 7.40 -6.70 22.89
CA ARG A 79 8.32 -7.83 22.88
C ARG A 79 7.67 -9.07 23.48
N LEU A 80 7.48 -10.12 22.68
CA LEU A 80 6.98 -11.42 23.11
C LEU A 80 8.11 -12.36 23.54
N ALA A 81 9.21 -12.36 22.76
CA ALA A 81 10.41 -13.18 23.04
C ALA A 81 11.67 -12.45 22.55
N LYS A 82 12.85 -13.08 22.69
CA LYS A 82 14.13 -12.49 22.30
C LYS A 82 14.14 -11.98 20.84
N ASN A 83 13.50 -12.71 19.93
CA ASN A 83 13.51 -12.45 18.48
C ASN A 83 12.12 -12.17 17.92
N PHE A 84 11.07 -12.14 18.77
CA PHE A 84 9.68 -12.00 18.35
C PHE A 84 9.03 -10.80 19.03
N ASN A 85 8.51 -9.91 18.22
CA ASN A 85 7.76 -8.75 18.68
C ASN A 85 6.39 -8.71 17.98
N LEU A 86 5.38 -8.25 18.70
CA LEU A 86 4.08 -7.93 18.15
C LEU A 86 3.99 -6.41 17.97
N ARG A 87 3.82 -5.99 16.73
CA ARG A 87 3.79 -4.58 16.36
C ARG A 87 2.38 -4.16 15.99
N PHE A 88 1.86 -3.16 16.67
CA PHE A 88 0.61 -2.49 16.35
C PHE A 88 0.90 -1.11 15.80
N SER A 89 0.41 -0.82 14.59
CA SER A 89 0.71 0.43 13.87
C SER A 89 -0.56 1.04 13.30
N PRO A 90 -1.32 1.81 14.09
CA PRO A 90 -2.42 2.64 13.55
C PRO A 90 -1.85 3.83 12.80
N GLY A 91 -2.51 4.21 11.70
CA GLY A 91 -2.04 5.34 10.90
C GLY A 91 -3.01 5.82 9.83
N MET A 92 -2.52 6.78 9.06
CA MET A 92 -3.24 7.36 7.92
C MET A 92 -2.39 7.28 6.66
N TYR A 93 -3.01 6.82 5.58
CA TYR A 93 -2.39 6.69 4.28
C TYR A 93 -3.15 7.53 3.27
N PHE A 94 -2.43 8.39 2.58
CA PHE A 94 -2.96 9.25 1.54
C PHE A 94 -2.44 8.76 0.20
N GLY A 95 -3.31 8.68 -0.79
CA GLY A 95 -2.93 8.23 -2.11
C GLY A 95 -3.91 8.70 -3.19
N ASN A 96 -3.50 8.46 -4.42
CA ASN A 96 -4.28 8.77 -5.59
C ASN A 96 -4.12 7.63 -6.62
N LYS A 97 -5.22 7.21 -7.22
CA LYS A 97 -5.27 6.15 -8.23
C LYS A 97 -5.93 6.71 -9.47
N VAL A 98 -5.37 6.40 -10.62
CA VAL A 98 -5.95 6.80 -11.90
C VAL A 98 -6.42 5.55 -12.62
N VAL A 99 -7.73 5.42 -12.80
CA VAL A 99 -8.34 4.35 -13.59
C VAL A 99 -8.61 4.89 -14.99
N LYS A 100 -8.16 4.19 -16.02
CA LYS A 100 -8.49 4.46 -17.42
C LYS A 100 -9.45 3.43 -17.94
N TYR A 101 -10.48 3.91 -18.62
CA TYR A 101 -11.41 3.08 -19.37
C TYR A 101 -11.11 3.23 -20.86
N ILE A 102 -10.91 2.11 -21.53
CA ILE A 102 -10.59 2.04 -22.95
C ILE A 102 -11.74 1.33 -23.67
N ASN A 103 -12.33 1.98 -24.66
CA ASN A 103 -13.30 1.36 -25.54
C ASN A 103 -12.58 0.58 -26.64
N SER A 104 -12.66 -0.76 -26.58
CA SER A 104 -12.02 -1.65 -27.57
C SER A 104 -12.77 -1.73 -28.89
N SER A 105 -14.04 -1.33 -28.91
CA SER A 105 -14.89 -1.40 -30.10
C SER A 105 -14.94 -0.10 -30.90
N ALA A 106 -14.29 0.96 -30.40
CA ALA A 106 -14.24 2.24 -31.12
C ALA A 106 -13.35 2.13 -32.37
N PRO A 107 -13.85 2.51 -33.57
CA PRO A 107 -13.02 2.56 -34.77
C PRO A 107 -11.84 3.52 -34.56
N ASP A 108 -10.70 3.23 -35.22
CA ASP A 108 -9.49 4.06 -35.11
C ASP A 108 -9.68 5.51 -35.58
N GLU A 109 -10.71 5.77 -36.39
CA GLU A 109 -11.06 7.08 -36.93
C GLU A 109 -11.91 7.96 -36.01
N VAL A 110 -12.30 7.49 -34.80
CA VAL A 110 -13.06 8.32 -33.85
C VAL A 110 -12.16 9.42 -33.31
N THR A 111 -12.38 10.63 -33.83
CA THR A 111 -11.61 11.86 -33.53
C THR A 111 -11.90 12.41 -32.11
N ASP A 112 -12.96 11.91 -31.45
CA ASP A 112 -13.33 12.37 -30.10
C ASP A 112 -12.62 11.54 -29.01
N PRO A 113 -11.62 12.11 -28.31
CA PRO A 113 -10.88 11.41 -27.25
C PRO A 113 -11.76 10.95 -26.11
N LEU A 114 -12.91 11.61 -25.84
CA LEU A 114 -13.84 11.29 -24.77
C LEU A 114 -14.64 10.02 -25.05
N ARG A 115 -14.84 9.66 -26.30
CA ARG A 115 -15.50 8.40 -26.70
C ARG A 115 -14.56 7.21 -26.69
N ARG A 116 -13.23 7.43 -26.77
CA ARG A 116 -12.24 6.36 -26.84
C ARG A 116 -11.63 6.05 -25.49
N ASN A 117 -11.32 7.07 -24.69
CA ASN A 117 -10.64 6.93 -23.41
C ASN A 117 -11.26 7.83 -22.35
N GLN A 118 -11.68 7.25 -21.25
CA GLN A 118 -12.10 8.00 -20.08
C GLN A 118 -11.14 7.72 -18.93
N SER A 119 -10.83 8.72 -18.13
CA SER A 119 -9.99 8.56 -16.94
C SER A 119 -10.70 9.08 -15.71
N GLN A 120 -10.67 8.29 -14.65
CA GLN A 120 -11.18 8.65 -13.35
C GLN A 120 -10.02 8.72 -12.35
N ASN A 121 -9.98 9.82 -11.61
CA ASN A 121 -8.99 10.03 -10.57
C ASN A 121 -9.64 9.75 -9.20
N ILE A 122 -9.24 8.65 -8.56
CA ILE A 122 -9.77 8.20 -7.27
C ILE A 122 -8.79 8.61 -6.17
N LYS A 123 -9.14 9.66 -5.42
CA LYS A 123 -8.40 10.03 -4.21
C LYS A 123 -8.77 9.07 -3.10
N SER A 124 -7.78 8.56 -2.38
CA SER A 124 -7.99 7.68 -1.24
C SER A 124 -7.33 8.23 0.01
N THR A 125 -8.08 8.23 1.10
CA THR A 125 -7.60 8.56 2.43
C THR A 125 -7.95 7.40 3.34
N TYR A 126 -6.96 6.57 3.66
CA TYR A 126 -7.15 5.37 4.44
C TYR A 126 -6.79 5.60 5.90
N ILE A 127 -7.70 5.23 6.81
CA ILE A 127 -7.35 4.92 8.19
C ILE A 127 -6.95 3.45 8.23
N VAL A 128 -5.75 3.19 8.72
CA VAL A 128 -5.13 1.86 8.71
C VAL A 128 -4.87 1.39 10.13
N LEU A 129 -5.19 0.14 10.40
CA LEU A 129 -4.87 -0.56 11.63
C LEU A 129 -4.05 -1.81 11.26
N SER A 130 -2.74 -1.77 11.44
CA SER A 130 -1.84 -2.91 11.15
C SER A 130 -1.44 -3.62 12.43
N LEU A 131 -1.49 -4.94 12.39
CA LEU A 131 -1.01 -5.83 13.45
C LEU A 131 -0.05 -6.84 12.82
N ASP A 132 1.24 -6.69 13.09
CA ASP A 132 2.30 -7.45 12.47
C ASP A 132 3.13 -8.20 13.51
N LEU A 133 3.48 -9.45 13.22
CA LEU A 133 4.51 -10.19 13.95
C LEU A 133 5.87 -9.86 13.31
N LYS A 134 6.76 -9.26 14.10
CA LYS A 134 8.14 -8.94 13.70
C LYS A 134 9.08 -10.03 14.20
N ILE A 135 9.80 -10.65 13.28
CA ILE A 135 10.78 -11.70 13.53
C ILE A 135 12.16 -11.12 13.23
N SER A 136 12.95 -10.88 14.26
CA SER A 136 14.25 -10.20 14.13
C SER A 136 15.40 -11.20 14.29
N ALA A 137 16.43 -11.03 13.48
CA ALA A 137 17.69 -11.76 13.64
C ALA A 137 18.44 -11.35 14.93
N ASN A 138 19.55 -11.97 15.22
CA ASN A 138 20.44 -11.47 16.26
C ASN A 138 21.07 -10.14 15.81
N ARG A 139 21.23 -9.24 16.73
CA ARG A 139 21.89 -7.96 16.48
C ARG A 139 23.36 -8.17 16.15
N TYR A 140 23.79 -7.59 15.04
CA TYR A 140 25.19 -7.51 14.65
C TYR A 140 25.66 -6.06 14.72
N HIS A 141 26.49 -5.71 15.68
CA HIS A 141 26.89 -4.33 15.98
C HIS A 141 25.66 -3.41 16.19
N ASN A 142 25.47 -2.45 15.31
CA ASN A 142 24.37 -1.49 15.37
C ASN A 142 23.27 -1.73 14.33
N VAL A 143 23.18 -2.97 13.83
CA VAL A 143 22.23 -3.35 12.77
C VAL A 143 21.54 -4.66 13.15
N ARG A 144 20.23 -4.76 12.92
CA ARG A 144 19.43 -5.95 13.19
C ARG A 144 18.36 -6.12 12.11
N PRO A 145 18.59 -6.99 11.12
CA PRO A 145 17.59 -7.26 10.08
C PRO A 145 16.39 -8.01 10.69
N TYR A 146 15.21 -7.79 10.08
CA TYR A 146 13.97 -8.44 10.48
C TYR A 146 13.02 -8.66 9.32
N PHE A 147 12.08 -9.59 9.52
CA PHE A 147 10.90 -9.78 8.69
C PHE A 147 9.64 -9.48 9.48
N THR A 148 8.61 -9.02 8.79
CA THR A 148 7.29 -8.81 9.37
C THR A 148 6.25 -9.56 8.56
N GLY A 149 5.21 -10.04 9.24
CA GLY A 149 4.04 -10.63 8.61
C GLY A 149 2.83 -10.44 9.49
N GLY A 150 1.70 -10.09 8.89
CA GLY A 150 0.52 -9.78 9.68
C GLY A 150 -0.71 -9.46 8.86
N VAL A 151 -1.63 -8.76 9.51
CA VAL A 151 -2.90 -8.34 8.93
C VAL A 151 -3.11 -6.84 9.11
N MET A 152 -3.76 -6.24 8.14
CA MET A 152 -4.03 -4.81 8.13
C MET A 152 -5.49 -4.57 7.77
N GLY A 153 -6.22 -3.89 8.66
CA GLY A 153 -7.55 -3.35 8.38
C GLY A 153 -7.40 -1.95 7.75
N VAL A 154 -8.13 -1.72 6.69
CA VAL A 154 -8.11 -0.44 5.95
C VAL A 154 -9.52 0.09 5.84
N PHE A 155 -9.71 1.37 6.19
CA PHE A 155 -10.99 2.07 6.11
C PHE A 155 -10.80 3.33 5.28
N ASP A 156 -11.49 3.40 4.14
CA ASP A 156 -11.49 4.59 3.29
C ASP A 156 -12.45 5.63 3.83
N VAL A 157 -11.94 6.82 4.11
CA VAL A 157 -12.71 7.97 4.61
C VAL A 157 -12.82 9.09 3.58
N ALA A 158 -12.30 8.90 2.37
CA ALA A 158 -12.47 9.82 1.27
C ALA A 158 -13.95 9.89 0.86
N LYS A 159 -14.48 11.10 0.74
CA LYS A 159 -15.90 11.37 0.46
C LYS A 159 -16.12 11.78 -1.00
N ASP A 160 -15.69 11.00 -1.97
CA ASP A 160 -16.12 11.23 -3.35
C ASP A 160 -17.34 10.35 -3.67
N ARG A 161 -18.50 11.01 -3.88
CA ARG A 161 -19.81 10.35 -4.06
C ARG A 161 -20.23 10.17 -5.54
N THR A 162 -19.50 10.73 -6.49
CA THR A 162 -19.85 10.79 -7.91
C THR A 162 -18.86 10.05 -8.80
N GLU A 163 -18.45 8.85 -8.39
CA GLU A 163 -17.45 8.09 -9.12
C GLU A 163 -18.08 7.00 -10.00
N GLN A 164 -17.55 6.84 -11.19
CA GLN A 164 -17.92 5.75 -12.13
C GLN A 164 -17.66 4.38 -11.48
N LEU A 165 -16.53 4.22 -10.80
CA LEU A 165 -16.18 3.04 -10.01
C LEU A 165 -16.20 3.39 -8.53
N ARG A 166 -17.05 2.75 -7.74
CA ARG A 166 -17.10 2.91 -6.30
C ARG A 166 -16.52 1.70 -5.59
N LEU A 167 -15.58 1.96 -4.69
CA LEU A 167 -14.96 0.94 -3.86
C LEU A 167 -15.63 0.89 -2.47
N ALA A 168 -15.64 -0.29 -1.87
CA ALA A 168 -16.13 -0.47 -0.50
C ALA A 168 -15.23 0.27 0.48
N ASN A 169 -15.82 0.85 1.52
CA ASN A 169 -15.10 1.67 2.51
C ASN A 169 -14.15 0.86 3.41
N GLY A 170 -14.31 -0.46 3.48
CA GLY A 170 -13.50 -1.31 4.37
C GLY A 170 -12.88 -2.49 3.63
N ASP A 171 -11.59 -2.68 3.82
CA ASP A 171 -10.83 -3.81 3.29
C ASP A 171 -9.96 -4.44 4.38
N ALA A 172 -9.61 -5.71 4.19
CA ALA A 172 -8.65 -6.43 5.00
C ALA A 172 -7.52 -6.92 4.10
N MET A 173 -6.28 -6.67 4.51
CA MET A 173 -5.10 -7.02 3.75
C MET A 173 -4.18 -7.95 4.55
N LEU A 174 -3.51 -8.85 3.85
CA LEU A 174 -2.38 -9.59 4.37
C LEU A 174 -1.12 -8.78 4.13
N THR A 175 -0.24 -8.69 5.14
CA THR A 175 1.01 -7.93 5.06
C THR A 175 2.21 -8.83 5.18
N VAL A 176 3.22 -8.59 4.35
CA VAL A 176 4.55 -9.20 4.44
C VAL A 176 5.57 -8.10 4.23
N GLY A 177 6.57 -8.03 5.09
CA GLY A 177 7.58 -6.99 5.00
C GLY A 177 8.96 -7.45 5.41
N MET A 178 9.94 -6.64 5.03
CA MET A 178 11.33 -6.80 5.46
C MET A 178 11.91 -5.44 5.83
N GLY A 179 12.76 -5.43 6.83
CA GLY A 179 13.38 -4.20 7.30
C GLY A 179 14.65 -4.45 8.08
N CYS A 180 15.18 -3.36 8.58
CA CYS A 180 16.41 -3.38 9.36
C CYS A 180 16.36 -2.36 10.49
N ASP A 181 16.58 -2.80 11.73
CA ASP A 181 16.77 -1.89 12.86
C ASP A 181 18.19 -1.35 12.83
N ILE A 182 18.34 -0.05 12.72
CA ILE A 182 19.63 0.67 12.76
C ILE A 182 19.67 1.43 14.07
N TYR A 183 20.61 1.06 14.95
CA TYR A 183 20.75 1.67 16.28
C TYR A 183 21.65 2.90 16.19
N LEU A 184 21.02 4.07 16.18
CA LEU A 184 21.70 5.34 16.28
C LEU A 184 21.92 5.72 17.76
N PRO A 185 22.78 6.68 18.09
CA PRO A 185 23.07 7.06 19.49
C PRO A 185 21.81 7.47 20.27
N PHE A 186 20.88 8.17 19.63
CA PHE A 186 19.71 8.76 20.29
C PHE A 186 18.39 8.01 20.02
N PHE A 187 18.23 7.39 18.86
CA PHE A 187 17.02 6.69 18.45
C PHE A 187 17.34 5.47 17.59
N LYS A 188 16.35 4.63 17.38
CA LYS A 188 16.44 3.50 16.46
C LYS A 188 15.67 3.85 15.19
N LEU A 189 16.35 3.81 14.06
CA LEU A 189 15.77 3.98 12.74
C LEU A 189 15.50 2.61 12.11
N CYS A 190 14.25 2.37 11.70
CA CYS A 190 13.88 1.09 11.12
C CYS A 190 13.26 1.31 9.72
N PRO A 191 14.07 1.37 8.65
CA PRO A 191 13.54 1.28 7.29
C PRO A 191 12.88 -0.08 7.06
N GLU A 192 11.65 -0.06 6.51
CA GLU A 192 10.84 -1.26 6.24
C GLU A 192 10.17 -1.13 4.88
N LEU A 193 10.30 -2.16 4.05
CA LEU A 193 9.54 -2.35 2.84
C LEU A 193 8.46 -3.39 3.11
N LYS A 194 7.18 -2.99 2.94
CA LYS A 194 6.00 -3.81 3.22
C LYS A 194 5.15 -3.97 1.96
N PHE A 195 4.75 -5.21 1.68
CA PHE A 195 3.81 -5.58 0.64
C PHE A 195 2.47 -5.92 1.29
N CYS A 196 1.39 -5.34 0.79
CA CYS A 196 0.04 -5.51 1.32
C CYS A 196 -0.86 -6.05 0.20
N PHE A 197 -1.51 -7.18 0.47
CA PHE A 197 -2.36 -7.89 -0.49
C PHE A 197 -3.81 -7.87 0.02
N GLY A 198 -4.71 -7.27 -0.76
CA GLY A 198 -6.14 -7.22 -0.43
C GLY A 198 -6.78 -8.60 -0.50
N LEU A 199 -7.55 -8.95 0.51
CA LEU A 199 -8.23 -10.24 0.63
C LEU A 199 -9.66 -10.21 0.11
N LYS A 200 -10.29 -9.03 0.08
CA LYS A 200 -11.70 -8.86 -0.29
C LYS A 200 -11.87 -8.30 -1.70
N ASN A 201 -13.00 -8.63 -2.32
CA ASN A 201 -13.48 -7.88 -3.46
C ASN A 201 -14.06 -6.55 -2.94
N VAL A 202 -13.41 -5.44 -3.29
CA VAL A 202 -13.82 -4.10 -2.86
C VAL A 202 -14.75 -3.41 -3.86
N LEU A 203 -15.15 -4.07 -4.95
CA LEU A 203 -16.10 -3.53 -5.92
C LEU A 203 -17.50 -3.47 -5.33
N GLN A 204 -18.09 -2.28 -5.29
CA GLN A 204 -19.48 -2.08 -4.91
C GLN A 204 -20.38 -2.17 -6.15
N LYS A 205 -20.95 -3.38 -6.42
CA LYS A 205 -21.81 -3.63 -7.59
C LYS A 205 -23.23 -3.03 -7.44
N ASN A 206 -23.73 -2.96 -6.20
CA ASN A 206 -25.05 -2.40 -5.95
C ASN A 206 -24.99 -0.87 -5.86
N ARG A 207 -25.46 -0.20 -6.92
CA ARG A 207 -25.35 1.24 -7.14
C ARG A 207 -26.75 1.83 -7.44
N PRO A 208 -27.64 1.93 -6.42
CA PRO A 208 -28.95 2.56 -6.61
C PRO A 208 -28.84 4.05 -6.99
N ASP A 209 -27.70 4.67 -6.72
CA ASP A 209 -27.38 6.04 -7.09
C ASP A 209 -27.14 6.26 -8.60
N LEU A 210 -26.99 5.17 -9.39
CA LEU A 210 -26.77 5.22 -10.83
C LEU A 210 -27.93 4.62 -11.64
N GLU A 211 -29.05 4.26 -11.01
CA GLU A 211 -30.24 3.73 -11.73
C GLU A 211 -30.75 4.71 -12.80
N ASP A 212 -30.63 6.02 -12.55
CA ASP A 212 -31.03 7.07 -13.48
C ASP A 212 -29.95 7.41 -14.55
N ASN A 213 -28.75 6.78 -14.49
CA ASN A 213 -27.63 7.06 -15.39
C ASN A 213 -27.02 5.78 -16.00
N PRO A 214 -27.67 5.17 -17.00
CA PRO A 214 -27.20 3.91 -17.61
C PRO A 214 -25.81 4.03 -18.27
N GLU A 215 -25.44 5.24 -18.72
CA GLU A 215 -24.10 5.49 -19.27
C GLU A 215 -22.97 5.30 -18.26
N MET A 216 -23.19 5.65 -16.98
CA MET A 216 -22.22 5.41 -15.91
C MET A 216 -22.25 3.97 -15.38
N MET A 217 -23.41 3.32 -15.45
CA MET A 217 -23.59 1.95 -15.00
C MET A 217 -22.75 0.96 -15.82
N ARG A 218 -22.54 1.21 -17.10
CA ARG A 218 -21.71 0.36 -18.00
C ARG A 218 -20.28 0.17 -17.50
N PHE A 219 -19.68 1.19 -16.87
CA PHE A 219 -18.32 1.09 -16.33
C PHE A 219 -18.24 0.16 -15.10
N THR A 220 -19.27 0.20 -14.24
CA THR A 220 -19.37 -0.73 -13.10
C THR A 220 -19.64 -2.16 -13.57
N GLN A 221 -20.43 -2.35 -14.61
CA GLN A 221 -20.78 -3.66 -15.16
C GLN A 221 -19.64 -4.33 -15.93
N SER A 222 -18.71 -3.56 -16.49
CA SER A 222 -17.54 -4.09 -17.22
C SER A 222 -16.51 -4.76 -16.31
N VAL A 223 -16.61 -4.56 -14.99
CA VAL A 223 -15.65 -5.06 -14.00
C VAL A 223 -16.28 -6.15 -13.14
N ASP A 224 -15.62 -7.30 -13.00
CA ASP A 224 -16.09 -8.40 -12.16
C ASP A 224 -15.56 -8.32 -10.73
N LYS A 225 -14.27 -8.10 -10.57
CA LYS A 225 -13.59 -8.08 -9.26
C LYS A 225 -12.54 -6.99 -9.21
N VAL A 226 -12.46 -6.34 -8.05
CA VAL A 226 -11.41 -5.36 -7.74
C VAL A 226 -10.76 -5.74 -6.43
N THR A 227 -9.44 -5.86 -6.41
CA THR A 227 -8.66 -6.06 -5.19
C THR A 227 -7.63 -4.95 -5.05
N ASN A 228 -7.47 -4.44 -3.82
CA ASN A 228 -6.46 -3.44 -3.51
C ASN A 228 -5.14 -4.12 -3.16
N ASN A 229 -4.06 -3.68 -3.78
CA ASN A 229 -2.71 -4.03 -3.38
C ASN A 229 -1.94 -2.76 -3.04
N MET A 230 -0.92 -2.87 -2.20
CA MET A 230 -0.13 -1.70 -1.84
C MET A 230 1.31 -2.10 -1.52
N VAL A 231 2.25 -1.28 -1.96
CA VAL A 231 3.65 -1.35 -1.54
C VAL A 231 3.95 -0.12 -0.71
N VAL A 232 4.53 -0.33 0.47
CA VAL A 232 4.81 0.75 1.44
C VAL A 232 6.27 0.73 1.82
N LEU A 233 6.93 1.87 1.67
CA LEU A 233 8.27 2.10 2.20
C LEU A 233 8.13 3.04 3.40
N THR A 234 8.46 2.55 4.58
CA THR A 234 8.26 3.26 5.84
C THR A 234 9.56 3.38 6.61
N PHE A 235 9.76 4.51 7.27
CA PHE A 235 10.84 4.75 8.20
C PHE A 235 10.25 4.90 9.60
N TYR A 236 10.50 3.92 10.48
CA TYR A 236 10.09 3.99 11.88
C TYR A 236 11.18 4.61 12.72
N PHE A 237 10.76 5.40 13.70
CA PHE A 237 11.59 6.08 14.70
C PHE A 237 11.15 5.62 16.09
N GLU A 238 12.05 4.89 16.79
CA GLU A 238 11.81 4.32 18.14
C GLU A 238 12.82 4.80 19.17
#